data_22b5373e766f40906b56d8810744b7bf
#
_entry.id   22b5373e766f40906b56d8810744b7bf
#
_cell.length_a   1.000
_cell.length_b   1.000
_cell.length_c   1.000
_cell.angle_alpha   90.00
_cell.angle_beta   90.00
_cell.angle_gamma   90.00
#
_symmetry.space_group_name_H-M   'P 1'
#
loop_
_entity.id
_entity.type
_entity.pdbx_description
1 polymer ?
#
loop_
_entity_poly.entity_id
_entity_poly.type
_entity_poly.pdbx_seq_one_letter_code
_entity_poly.pdbx_strand_id
1 'polypeptide(L)'
;MKKQIAALFVCVVFLLSITACTVSEDKVVSSLEEYEKKEFFTSGGFQDYTDYAKYYFTSANATENKYLNKIQETDFAIINTHMDDFEGWIETIKRSEPLSEVVVNYDFDREIIDTEDYFYIDSEEHTWSDGHTSLVKYNIYLFDTQTQVLYYFHNNI
;
A
#
# COMPACT_ATOMS: atom_id res chain seq x y z
N MET A 1 39.57 -33.15 7.96
CA MET A 1 38.60 -32.59 8.93
C MET A 1 38.49 -31.06 8.85
N LYS A 2 39.56 -30.24 8.90
CA LYS A 2 39.47 -28.74 8.88
C LYS A 2 38.79 -28.19 7.63
N LYS A 3 38.96 -28.75 6.43
CA LYS A 3 38.33 -28.30 5.19
C LYS A 3 36.80 -28.58 5.13
N GLN A 4 36.35 -29.67 5.76
CA GLN A 4 34.91 -30.02 5.83
C GLN A 4 34.15 -29.12 6.80
N ILE A 5 34.79 -28.72 7.92
CA ILE A 5 34.21 -27.80 8.90
C ILE A 5 34.05 -26.39 8.30
N ALA A 6 35.03 -25.91 7.50
CA ALA A 6 34.95 -24.62 6.82
C ALA A 6 33.83 -24.59 5.77
N ALA A 7 33.63 -25.67 5.01
CA ALA A 7 32.54 -25.76 4.04
C ALA A 7 31.14 -25.75 4.71
N LEU A 8 31.02 -26.44 5.86
CA LEU A 8 29.79 -26.46 6.62
C LEU A 8 29.44 -25.07 7.19
N PHE A 9 30.44 -24.32 7.66
CA PHE A 9 30.26 -22.98 8.22
C PHE A 9 29.83 -21.97 7.13
N VAL A 10 30.40 -22.06 5.92
CA VAL A 10 30.02 -21.22 4.78
C VAL A 10 28.58 -21.52 4.35
N CYS A 11 28.15 -22.78 4.30
CA CYS A 11 26.75 -23.12 3.98
C CYS A 11 25.75 -22.64 5.03
N VAL A 12 26.09 -22.70 6.31
CA VAL A 12 25.21 -22.20 7.40
C VAL A 12 25.10 -20.67 7.36
N VAL A 13 26.19 -19.96 7.08
CA VAL A 13 26.17 -18.48 6.92
C VAL A 13 25.37 -18.09 5.69
N PHE A 14 25.44 -18.84 4.59
CA PHE A 14 24.66 -18.59 3.38
C PHE A 14 23.15 -18.87 3.59
N LEU A 15 22.79 -19.90 4.35
CA LEU A 15 21.40 -20.20 4.71
C LEU A 15 20.80 -19.15 5.67
N LEU A 16 21.61 -18.57 6.57
CA LEU A 16 21.17 -17.50 7.47
C LEU A 16 20.99 -16.14 6.75
N SER A 17 21.69 -15.91 5.63
CA SER A 17 21.55 -14.67 4.84
C SER A 17 20.33 -14.67 3.92
N ILE A 18 19.71 -15.83 3.65
CA ILE A 18 18.48 -15.91 2.83
C ILE A 18 17.23 -15.56 3.65
N THR A 19 17.31 -15.61 4.98
CA THR A 19 16.18 -15.27 5.85
C THR A 19 16.07 -13.77 6.22
N ALA A 20 16.97 -12.92 5.71
CA ALA A 20 17.04 -11.51 6.09
C ALA A 20 16.34 -10.54 5.11
N CYS A 21 15.59 -11.04 4.14
CA CYS A 21 14.64 -10.24 3.35
C CYS A 21 13.19 -10.62 3.69
N THR A 22 12.83 -10.57 4.96
CA THR A 22 11.43 -10.32 5.29
C THR A 22 11.22 -8.84 5.00
N VAL A 23 10.66 -8.52 3.84
CA VAL A 23 9.93 -7.27 3.63
C VAL A 23 9.05 -7.16 4.86
N SER A 24 9.19 -6.09 5.66
CA SER A 24 8.33 -5.89 6.81
C SER A 24 6.91 -5.82 6.25
N GLU A 25 6.15 -6.88 6.47
CA GLU A 25 4.78 -6.95 6.01
C GLU A 25 4.04 -5.75 6.57
N ASP A 26 3.30 -5.06 5.72
CA ASP A 26 2.57 -3.87 6.11
C ASP A 26 1.68 -4.17 7.32
N LYS A 27 1.76 -3.32 8.34
CA LYS A 27 1.09 -3.54 9.63
C LYS A 27 -0.44 -3.63 9.54
N VAL A 28 -1.05 -2.96 8.54
CA VAL A 28 -2.50 -2.99 8.30
C VAL A 28 -2.87 -4.32 7.67
N VAL A 29 -2.16 -4.71 6.61
CA VAL A 29 -2.37 -5.97 5.89
C VAL A 29 -2.12 -7.16 6.83
N SER A 30 -0.99 -7.16 7.56
CA SER A 30 -0.62 -8.27 8.46
C SER A 30 -1.53 -8.41 9.68
N SER A 31 -2.35 -7.40 9.99
CA SER A 31 -3.35 -7.47 11.07
C SER A 31 -4.74 -7.91 10.59
N LEU A 32 -4.92 -8.14 9.30
CA LEU A 32 -6.03 -8.90 8.72
C LEU A 32 -5.66 -10.39 8.68
N GLU A 33 -6.58 -11.21 8.18
CA GLU A 33 -6.30 -12.61 7.90
C GLU A 33 -5.32 -12.75 6.72
N GLU A 34 -4.83 -13.97 6.46
CA GLU A 34 -3.96 -14.24 5.31
C GLU A 34 -4.74 -13.98 4.00
N TYR A 35 -4.16 -13.20 3.11
CA TYR A 35 -4.75 -12.95 1.79
C TYR A 35 -4.44 -14.10 0.82
N GLU A 36 -5.39 -14.43 -0.03
CA GLU A 36 -5.23 -15.48 -1.05
C GLU A 36 -4.38 -15.01 -2.25
N LYS A 37 -4.52 -13.72 -2.60
CA LYS A 37 -3.86 -13.13 -3.77
C LYS A 37 -3.49 -11.69 -3.47
N LYS A 38 -2.32 -11.27 -4.00
CA LYS A 38 -1.88 -9.88 -4.04
C LYS A 38 -1.59 -9.47 -5.48
N GLU A 39 -2.06 -8.31 -5.86
CA GLU A 39 -1.61 -7.58 -7.05
C GLU A 39 -0.92 -6.30 -6.57
N PHE A 40 0.25 -5.98 -7.10
CA PHE A 40 1.02 -4.81 -6.70
C PHE A 40 1.64 -4.16 -7.93
N PHE A 41 1.42 -2.88 -8.09
CA PHE A 41 1.85 -2.08 -9.23
C PHE A 41 2.54 -0.81 -8.74
N THR A 42 3.66 -0.48 -9.32
CA THR A 42 4.47 0.69 -8.93
C THR A 42 4.78 1.57 -10.14
N SER A 43 4.96 2.86 -9.90
CA SER A 43 5.46 3.76 -10.95
C SER A 43 6.94 3.54 -11.25
N GLY A 44 7.66 2.86 -10.36
CA GLY A 44 9.11 2.79 -10.41
C GLY A 44 9.74 4.16 -10.09
N GLY A 45 10.68 4.19 -9.24
CA GLY A 45 11.39 5.40 -8.81
C GLY A 45 12.27 5.03 -7.65
N PHE A 46 13.33 5.81 -7.42
CA PHE A 46 14.22 5.54 -6.30
C PHE A 46 13.83 6.32 -5.04
N GLN A 47 13.26 7.51 -5.21
CA GLN A 47 12.84 8.39 -4.12
C GLN A 47 11.37 8.76 -4.22
N ASP A 48 10.89 9.10 -5.42
CA ASP A 48 9.52 9.51 -5.67
C ASP A 48 8.80 8.35 -6.37
N TYR A 49 7.81 7.73 -5.74
CA TYR A 49 7.08 6.60 -6.29
C TYR A 49 5.63 6.57 -5.84
N THR A 50 4.81 6.06 -6.73
CA THR A 50 3.38 5.87 -6.52
C THR A 50 3.07 4.39 -6.67
N ASP A 51 2.44 3.80 -5.66
CA ASP A 51 2.08 2.39 -5.63
C ASP A 51 0.57 2.21 -5.50
N TYR A 52 0.07 1.18 -6.19
CA TYR A 52 -1.29 0.68 -6.08
C TYR A 52 -1.27 -0.82 -5.85
N ALA A 53 -2.04 -1.31 -4.88
CA ALA A 53 -2.17 -2.74 -4.65
C ALA A 53 -3.59 -3.16 -4.30
N LYS A 54 -3.90 -4.43 -4.61
CA LYS A 54 -5.13 -5.13 -4.20
C LYS A 54 -4.75 -6.40 -3.47
N TYR A 55 -5.31 -6.58 -2.27
CA TYR A 55 -5.19 -7.79 -1.48
C TYR A 55 -6.57 -8.45 -1.40
N TYR A 56 -6.67 -9.67 -1.84
CA TYR A 56 -7.92 -10.44 -1.93
C TYR A 56 -7.99 -11.43 -0.76
N PHE A 57 -9.07 -11.36 0.00
CA PHE A 57 -9.31 -12.23 1.14
C PHE A 57 -10.52 -13.14 0.89
N THR A 58 -10.56 -14.31 1.53
CA THR A 58 -11.76 -15.16 1.51
C THR A 58 -12.81 -14.62 2.49
N SER A 59 -12.39 -14.21 3.67
CA SER A 59 -13.28 -13.78 4.75
C SER A 59 -12.50 -12.99 5.81
N ALA A 60 -12.00 -11.80 5.47
CA ALA A 60 -11.31 -10.96 6.45
C ALA A 60 -12.30 -10.26 7.39
N ASN A 61 -11.99 -10.25 8.68
CA ASN A 61 -12.76 -9.53 9.68
C ASN A 61 -12.15 -8.16 9.98
N ALA A 62 -12.55 -7.14 9.22
CA ALA A 62 -12.06 -5.79 9.39
C ALA A 62 -12.40 -5.18 10.75
N THR A 63 -13.46 -5.65 11.44
CA THR A 63 -13.85 -5.13 12.77
C THR A 63 -12.83 -5.45 13.86
N GLU A 64 -12.03 -6.50 13.69
CA GLU A 64 -10.97 -6.90 14.62
C GLU A 64 -9.63 -6.26 14.28
N ASN A 65 -9.52 -5.60 13.12
CA ASN A 65 -8.31 -4.90 12.73
C ASN A 65 -8.15 -3.61 13.56
N LYS A 66 -7.01 -3.46 14.22
CA LYS A 66 -6.76 -2.32 15.13
C LYS A 66 -6.44 -0.99 14.42
N TYR A 67 -6.25 -1.01 13.11
CA TYR A 67 -5.94 0.17 12.31
C TYR A 67 -7.15 0.64 11.50
N LEU A 68 -7.91 -0.28 10.94
CA LEU A 68 -9.05 0.03 10.09
C LEU A 68 -10.22 0.59 10.94
N ASN A 69 -10.79 1.68 10.48
CA ASN A 69 -11.97 2.31 11.07
C ASN A 69 -13.16 2.15 10.12
N LYS A 70 -14.35 1.86 10.66
CA LYS A 70 -15.57 1.83 9.87
C LYS A 70 -15.86 3.23 9.32
N ILE A 71 -16.12 3.33 8.02
CA ILE A 71 -16.38 4.60 7.33
C ILE A 71 -17.67 5.23 7.85
N GLN A 72 -17.62 6.55 8.12
CA GLN A 72 -18.76 7.38 8.40
C GLN A 72 -18.96 8.39 7.25
N GLU A 73 -20.15 8.93 7.09
CA GLU A 73 -20.44 9.94 6.05
C GLU A 73 -19.44 11.11 6.07
N THR A 74 -18.96 11.49 7.25
CA THR A 74 -17.98 12.59 7.40
C THR A 74 -16.59 12.23 6.91
N ASP A 75 -16.25 10.95 6.81
CA ASP A 75 -14.91 10.49 6.43
C ASP A 75 -14.70 10.57 4.91
N PHE A 76 -15.77 10.56 4.12
CA PHE A 76 -15.64 10.69 2.67
C PHE A 76 -14.93 11.98 2.24
N ALA A 77 -15.00 13.04 3.02
CA ALA A 77 -14.30 14.29 2.69
C ALA A 77 -12.77 14.09 2.70
N ILE A 78 -12.23 13.44 3.74
CA ILE A 78 -10.79 13.18 3.83
C ILE A 78 -10.36 12.08 2.85
N ILE A 79 -11.15 11.03 2.70
CA ILE A 79 -10.88 9.95 1.72
C ILE A 79 -10.78 10.55 0.33
N ASN A 80 -11.77 11.34 -0.10
CA ASN A 80 -11.79 11.95 -1.42
C ASN A 80 -10.62 12.91 -1.63
N THR A 81 -10.25 13.71 -0.62
CA THR A 81 -9.09 14.61 -0.73
C THR A 81 -7.81 13.84 -1.04
N HIS A 82 -7.56 12.72 -0.36
CA HIS A 82 -6.38 11.90 -0.60
C HIS A 82 -6.45 11.15 -1.93
N MET A 83 -7.64 10.69 -2.31
CA MET A 83 -7.84 10.02 -3.60
C MET A 83 -7.71 10.98 -4.78
N ASP A 84 -8.14 12.25 -4.64
CA ASP A 84 -7.95 13.29 -5.66
C ASP A 84 -6.45 13.56 -5.90
N ASP A 85 -5.66 13.61 -4.81
CA ASP A 85 -4.21 13.76 -4.92
C ASP A 85 -3.57 12.53 -5.59
N PHE A 86 -3.93 11.32 -5.16
CA PHE A 86 -3.42 10.07 -5.74
C PHE A 86 -3.71 9.98 -7.25
N GLU A 87 -4.95 10.22 -7.67
CA GLU A 87 -5.33 10.19 -9.09
C GLU A 87 -4.67 11.31 -9.89
N GLY A 88 -4.43 12.47 -9.26
CA GLY A 88 -3.62 13.54 -9.85
C GLY A 88 -2.21 13.08 -10.17
N TRP A 89 -1.60 12.27 -9.31
CA TRP A 89 -0.30 11.63 -9.56
C TRP A 89 -0.37 10.59 -10.66
N ILE A 90 -1.39 9.72 -10.69
CA ILE A 90 -1.61 8.77 -11.80
C ILE A 90 -1.68 9.51 -13.14
N GLU A 91 -2.42 10.61 -13.23
CA GLU A 91 -2.50 11.41 -14.46
C GLU A 91 -1.16 12.11 -14.81
N THR A 92 -0.37 12.48 -13.81
CA THR A 92 0.97 13.05 -14.03
C THR A 92 1.94 12.02 -14.57
N ILE A 93 1.97 10.82 -13.97
CA ILE A 93 2.80 9.70 -14.43
C ILE A 93 2.38 9.27 -15.84
N LYS A 94 1.09 9.19 -16.13
CA LYS A 94 0.56 8.84 -17.46
C LYS A 94 1.03 9.76 -18.57
N ARG A 95 1.30 11.04 -18.28
CA ARG A 95 1.84 11.99 -19.27
C ARG A 95 3.31 11.73 -19.59
N SER A 96 4.10 11.30 -18.60
CA SER A 96 5.54 11.03 -18.77
C SER A 96 5.84 9.57 -19.08
N GLU A 97 5.12 8.65 -18.45
CA GLU A 97 5.33 7.20 -18.52
C GLU A 97 4.00 6.44 -18.69
N PRO A 98 3.35 6.54 -19.86
CA PRO A 98 2.00 5.99 -20.08
C PRO A 98 1.91 4.46 -19.97
N LEU A 99 3.05 3.75 -20.00
CA LEU A 99 3.15 2.30 -19.83
C LEU A 99 3.63 1.87 -18.44
N SER A 100 3.72 2.79 -17.50
CA SER A 100 4.01 2.46 -16.11
C SER A 100 2.99 1.47 -15.56
N GLU A 101 3.45 0.49 -14.77
CA GLU A 101 2.59 -0.57 -14.24
C GLU A 101 1.41 -0.02 -13.45
N VAL A 102 1.62 1.00 -12.62
CA VAL A 102 0.56 1.63 -11.84
C VAL A 102 -0.50 2.27 -12.74
N VAL A 103 -0.10 2.93 -13.83
CA VAL A 103 -1.03 3.59 -14.77
C VAL A 103 -1.87 2.58 -15.54
N VAL A 104 -1.23 1.51 -16.03
CA VAL A 104 -1.91 0.49 -16.87
C VAL A 104 -2.88 -0.35 -16.06
N ASN A 105 -2.60 -0.55 -14.77
CA ASN A 105 -3.38 -1.45 -13.92
C ASN A 105 -4.24 -0.73 -12.87
N TYR A 106 -4.23 0.61 -12.85
CA TYR A 106 -5.12 1.37 -11.96
C TYR A 106 -6.56 1.24 -12.46
N ASP A 107 -7.38 0.54 -11.69
CA ASP A 107 -8.77 0.20 -12.01
C ASP A 107 -9.73 0.45 -10.83
N PHE A 108 -9.29 1.21 -9.83
CA PHE A 108 -10.12 1.49 -8.66
C PHE A 108 -11.28 2.43 -9.02
N ASP A 109 -12.48 2.02 -8.61
CA ASP A 109 -13.70 2.82 -8.72
C ASP A 109 -14.13 3.24 -7.30
N ARG A 110 -14.15 4.54 -7.03
CA ARG A 110 -14.52 5.09 -5.72
C ARG A 110 -15.98 4.79 -5.34
N GLU A 111 -16.86 4.55 -6.33
CA GLU A 111 -18.29 4.29 -6.09
C GLU A 111 -18.55 2.95 -5.40
N ILE A 112 -17.54 2.06 -5.35
CA ILE A 112 -17.68 0.77 -4.65
C ILE A 112 -17.58 0.91 -3.14
N ILE A 113 -17.03 2.01 -2.62
CA ILE A 113 -16.79 2.22 -1.18
C ILE A 113 -17.97 2.94 -0.55
N ASP A 114 -18.49 2.37 0.53
CA ASP A 114 -19.63 2.92 1.25
C ASP A 114 -19.43 2.90 2.79
N THR A 115 -20.47 3.21 3.55
CA THR A 115 -20.42 3.23 5.01
C THR A 115 -20.39 1.86 5.69
N GLU A 116 -20.52 0.77 4.93
CA GLU A 116 -20.31 -0.59 5.46
C GLU A 116 -18.84 -1.01 5.44
N ASP A 117 -17.99 -0.22 4.77
CA ASP A 117 -16.59 -0.48 4.54
C ASP A 117 -15.68 0.14 5.61
N TYR A 118 -14.37 -0.09 5.47
CA TYR A 118 -13.38 0.35 6.44
C TYR A 118 -12.24 1.07 5.74
N PHE A 119 -11.63 2.02 6.46
CA PHE A 119 -10.49 2.77 5.95
C PHE A 119 -9.41 2.99 7.01
N TYR A 120 -8.21 3.27 6.53
CA TYR A 120 -7.12 3.83 7.31
C TYR A 120 -6.27 4.73 6.42
N ILE A 121 -5.94 5.92 6.92
CA ILE A 121 -5.07 6.87 6.24
C ILE A 121 -3.94 7.24 7.19
N ASP A 122 -2.70 7.15 6.70
CA ASP A 122 -1.48 7.61 7.35
C ASP A 122 -0.80 8.58 6.38
N SER A 123 -0.72 9.86 6.73
CA SER A 123 -0.24 10.90 5.82
C SER A 123 0.68 11.90 6.51
N GLU A 124 1.64 12.42 5.74
CA GLU A 124 2.53 13.51 6.11
C GLU A 124 2.28 14.70 5.19
N GLU A 125 2.19 15.87 5.80
CA GLU A 125 2.05 17.14 5.10
C GLU A 125 3.33 17.97 5.24
N HIS A 126 3.67 18.72 4.18
CA HIS A 126 4.73 19.69 4.23
C HIS A 126 4.17 21.09 3.95
N THR A 127 4.52 22.05 4.84
CA THR A 127 4.21 23.47 4.62
C THR A 127 5.45 24.17 4.09
N TRP A 128 5.37 24.66 2.88
CA TRP A 128 6.43 25.36 2.18
C TRP A 128 6.59 26.79 2.70
N SER A 129 7.72 27.42 2.40
CA SER A 129 8.05 28.78 2.86
C SER A 129 7.08 29.86 2.39
N ASP A 130 6.32 29.61 1.33
CA ASP A 130 5.26 30.49 0.81
C ASP A 130 3.91 30.28 1.50
N GLY A 131 3.85 29.38 2.49
CA GLY A 131 2.64 29.04 3.24
C GLY A 131 1.74 27.98 2.58
N HIS A 132 2.11 27.46 1.41
CA HIS A 132 1.39 26.37 0.78
C HIS A 132 1.65 25.05 1.51
N THR A 133 0.59 24.29 1.80
CA THR A 133 0.67 22.94 2.39
C THR A 133 0.27 21.91 1.36
N SER A 134 1.05 20.85 1.23
CA SER A 134 0.76 19.72 0.34
C SER A 134 1.04 18.40 1.04
N LEU A 135 0.34 17.35 0.62
CA LEU A 135 0.67 15.98 0.98
C LEU A 135 2.01 15.61 0.33
N VAL A 136 2.94 15.07 1.11
CA VAL A 136 4.26 14.64 0.61
C VAL A 136 4.43 13.14 0.68
N LYS A 137 3.71 12.49 1.60
CA LYS A 137 3.72 11.05 1.75
C LYS A 137 2.43 10.59 2.38
N TYR A 138 1.86 9.49 1.85
CA TYR A 138 0.69 8.86 2.47
C TYR A 138 0.55 7.41 2.11
N ASN A 139 -0.20 6.71 2.98
CA ASN A 139 -0.73 5.39 2.77
C ASN A 139 -2.23 5.44 2.97
N ILE A 140 -3.00 4.99 2.00
CA ILE A 140 -4.46 4.88 2.07
C ILE A 140 -4.81 3.40 1.97
N TYR A 141 -5.67 2.94 2.84
CA TYR A 141 -6.24 1.60 2.84
C TYR A 141 -7.75 1.72 2.83
N LEU A 142 -8.38 1.11 1.85
CA LEU A 142 -9.83 1.02 1.72
C LEU A 142 -10.21 -0.47 1.63
N PHE A 143 -10.96 -0.97 2.60
CA PHE A 143 -11.40 -2.36 2.62
C PHE A 143 -12.88 -2.45 2.26
N ASP A 144 -13.17 -2.99 1.09
CA ASP A 144 -14.50 -3.29 0.61
C ASP A 144 -14.97 -4.62 1.23
N THR A 145 -15.97 -4.55 2.09
CA THR A 145 -16.52 -5.70 2.80
C THR A 145 -17.33 -6.63 1.91
N GLN A 146 -17.86 -6.13 0.78
CA GLN A 146 -18.67 -6.93 -0.13
C GLN A 146 -17.81 -7.84 -1.00
N THR A 147 -16.71 -7.30 -1.55
CA THR A 147 -15.79 -8.08 -2.40
C THR A 147 -14.65 -8.71 -1.63
N GLN A 148 -14.47 -8.35 -0.35
CA GLN A 148 -13.35 -8.79 0.49
C GLN A 148 -11.99 -8.41 -0.10
N VAL A 149 -11.89 -7.20 -0.66
CA VAL A 149 -10.67 -6.64 -1.24
C VAL A 149 -10.20 -5.45 -0.42
N LEU A 150 -8.92 -5.48 -0.02
CA LEU A 150 -8.25 -4.31 0.53
C LEU A 150 -7.48 -3.62 -0.60
N TYR A 151 -7.86 -2.40 -0.90
CA TYR A 151 -7.15 -1.50 -1.80
C TYR A 151 -6.13 -0.69 -1.02
N TYR A 152 -4.92 -0.63 -1.56
CA TYR A 152 -3.81 0.12 -0.99
C TYR A 152 -3.27 1.12 -2.00
N PHE A 153 -3.10 2.35 -1.55
CA PHE A 153 -2.55 3.44 -2.34
C PHE A 153 -1.43 4.11 -1.54
N HIS A 154 -0.30 4.29 -2.18
CA HIS A 154 0.84 4.94 -1.58
C HIS A 154 1.42 5.98 -2.53
N ASN A 155 1.81 7.10 -1.97
CA ASN A 155 2.59 8.11 -2.66
C ASN A 155 3.71 8.61 -1.75
N ASN A 156 4.88 8.84 -2.33
CA ASN A 156 6.04 9.43 -1.67
C ASN A 156 6.73 10.36 -2.66
N ILE A 157 6.84 11.66 -2.30
CA ILE A 157 7.36 12.73 -3.15
C ILE A 157 8.58 13.35 -2.50
#